data_0ddc1dff9a80a1027374809a21ef7777
#
_entry.id   0ddc1dff9a80a1027374809a21ef7777
#
_cell.length_a   1.000
_cell.length_b   1.000
_cell.length_c   1.000
_cell.angle_alpha   90.00
_cell.angle_beta   90.00
_cell.angle_gamma   90.00
#
_symmetry.space_group_name_H-M   'P 1'
#
loop_
_entity.id
_entity.type
_entity.pdbx_description
1 polymer ?
#
loop_
_entity_poly.entity_id
_entity_poly.type
_entity_poly.pdbx_seq_one_letter_code
_entity_poly.pdbx_strand_id
1 'polypeptide(L)'
;FALCACGSASQPAPTATPDATAEPAEEPAAGPETRIVVDGLGREIEVPAKIETIVTLGNASRMATYLGLADKMITATSSDNNDSVVMAYGYYNHDIWKDLPVCSSGGYGEINPEVIIDADPDVILCTFEEDIVANIEEQIGRKVVAAPQGTLFAEDYEQALRVFGDACGVSDRAEAVIAFIQECLADLDGRTSGIADADKPTALCAAATFRGGHGIAGVYANNAVFATVNAKDVTIGYI
;
A
#
# COMPACT_ATOMS: atom_id res chain seq x y z
N PHE A 1 42.90 83.53 55.09
CA PHE A 1 41.66 83.93 54.44
C PHE A 1 40.85 82.69 54.20
N ALA A 2 39.63 82.69 54.77
CA ALA A 2 38.60 81.67 54.79
C ALA A 2 38.03 81.38 53.44
N LEU A 3 37.47 80.22 53.29
CA LEU A 3 36.09 80.07 52.90
C LEU A 3 35.61 78.57 52.94
N CYS A 4 34.47 78.35 53.64
CA CYS A 4 33.70 77.12 53.66
C CYS A 4 33.12 76.76 52.31
N ALA A 5 32.97 75.51 52.05
CA ALA A 5 31.94 75.01 51.18
C ALA A 5 31.48 73.62 51.64
N CYS A 6 30.20 73.54 51.96
CA CYS A 6 29.44 72.35 52.28
C CYS A 6 29.38 71.43 51.11
N GLY A 7 29.74 70.19 51.29
CA GLY A 7 29.52 69.14 50.31
C GLY A 7 28.42 68.23 50.79
N SER A 8 27.29 68.21 50.07
CA SER A 8 26.15 67.31 50.29
C SER A 8 26.51 65.86 49.91
N ALA A 9 26.25 64.95 50.82
CA ALA A 9 26.40 63.54 50.59
C ALA A 9 25.30 63.05 49.60
N SER A 10 25.68 62.57 48.44
CA SER A 10 24.78 61.88 47.53
C SER A 10 24.65 60.40 47.91
N GLN A 11 23.44 60.02 48.14
CA GLN A 11 23.04 58.64 48.41
C GLN A 11 23.18 57.83 47.16
N PRO A 12 23.76 56.61 47.17
CA PRO A 12 23.79 55.73 45.94
C PRO A 12 22.39 55.20 45.63
N ALA A 13 22.04 55.28 44.35
CA ALA A 13 20.81 54.73 43.80
C ALA A 13 20.80 53.16 43.87
N PRO A 14 19.66 52.50 44.00
CA PRO A 14 19.58 51.03 44.01
C PRO A 14 19.93 50.48 42.65
N THR A 15 20.85 49.53 42.64
CA THR A 15 21.25 48.76 41.47
C THR A 15 20.04 47.93 40.97
N ALA A 16 19.57 48.18 39.77
CA ALA A 16 18.55 47.35 39.13
C ALA A 16 19.11 45.95 38.87
N THR A 17 18.42 44.96 39.40
CA THR A 17 18.64 43.53 39.09
C THR A 17 18.37 43.31 37.59
N PRO A 18 19.21 42.57 36.85
CA PRO A 18 18.89 42.23 35.47
C PRO A 18 17.60 41.38 35.44
N ASP A 19 16.66 41.84 34.65
CA ASP A 19 15.45 41.11 34.30
C ASP A 19 15.83 39.76 33.69
N ALA A 20 15.39 38.68 34.27
CA ALA A 20 15.58 37.36 33.75
C ALA A 20 14.86 37.30 32.40
N THR A 21 15.61 37.26 31.30
CA THR A 21 15.11 36.99 29.96
C THR A 21 14.44 35.64 30.02
N ALA A 22 13.11 35.63 29.96
CA ALA A 22 12.34 34.41 29.82
C ALA A 22 12.79 33.74 28.50
N GLU A 23 13.32 32.54 28.62
CA GLU A 23 13.57 31.64 27.51
C GLU A 23 12.24 31.44 26.74
N PRO A 24 12.19 31.57 25.41
CA PRO A 24 10.97 31.29 24.67
C PRO A 24 10.55 29.86 24.98
N ALA A 25 9.33 29.67 25.46
CA ALA A 25 8.75 28.35 25.57
C ALA A 25 8.78 27.71 24.17
N GLU A 26 9.49 26.60 24.00
CA GLU A 26 9.39 25.77 22.80
C GLU A 26 7.91 25.43 22.60
N GLU A 27 7.33 25.87 21.49
CA GLU A 27 6.04 25.38 21.04
C GLU A 27 6.16 23.86 20.95
N PRO A 28 5.16 23.08 21.47
CA PRO A 28 5.18 21.64 21.33
C PRO A 28 5.28 21.34 19.84
N ALA A 29 6.29 20.56 19.44
CA ALA A 29 6.48 20.14 18.09
C ALA A 29 5.16 19.55 17.58
N ALA A 30 4.58 20.14 16.54
CA ALA A 30 3.39 19.58 15.89
C ALA A 30 3.70 18.12 15.56
N GLY A 31 2.85 17.20 16.00
CA GLY A 31 2.96 15.78 15.61
C GLY A 31 2.99 15.65 14.09
N PRO A 32 3.35 14.49 13.54
CA PRO A 32 3.34 14.29 12.10
C PRO A 32 1.96 14.66 11.54
N GLU A 33 1.94 15.45 10.48
CA GLU A 33 0.68 15.77 9.80
C GLU A 33 0.03 14.49 9.33
N THR A 34 -1.28 14.33 9.58
CA THR A 34 -2.07 13.18 9.16
C THR A 34 -3.19 13.63 8.21
N ARG A 35 -3.74 12.70 7.46
CA ARG A 35 -4.91 12.90 6.60
C ARG A 35 -5.83 11.69 6.65
N ILE A 36 -7.08 11.88 6.31
CA ILE A 36 -8.07 10.82 6.20
C ILE A 36 -8.13 10.34 4.75
N VAL A 37 -8.10 9.04 4.56
CA VAL A 37 -8.38 8.37 3.29
C VAL A 37 -9.58 7.44 3.44
N VAL A 38 -10.34 7.26 2.37
CA VAL A 38 -11.43 6.26 2.33
C VAL A 38 -10.89 5.02 1.64
N ASP A 39 -10.91 3.89 2.35
CA ASP A 39 -10.42 2.64 1.80
C ASP A 39 -11.47 1.93 0.92
N GLY A 40 -11.07 0.79 0.32
CA GLY A 40 -11.94 0.01 -0.57
C GLY A 40 -13.13 -0.68 0.13
N LEU A 41 -13.16 -0.69 1.45
CA LEU A 41 -14.29 -1.14 2.26
C LEU A 41 -15.20 0.03 2.70
N GLY A 42 -14.91 1.25 2.23
CA GLY A 42 -15.67 2.46 2.56
C GLY A 42 -15.39 3.02 3.95
N ARG A 43 -14.26 2.63 4.59
CA ARG A 43 -13.90 3.07 5.94
C ARG A 43 -12.97 4.28 5.86
N GLU A 44 -13.15 5.22 6.77
CA GLU A 44 -12.22 6.32 6.97
C GLU A 44 -11.00 5.84 7.77
N ILE A 45 -9.81 5.94 7.17
CA ILE A 45 -8.54 5.54 7.76
C ILE A 45 -7.63 6.76 7.86
N GLU A 46 -7.12 7.03 9.05
CA GLU A 46 -6.11 8.05 9.26
C GLU A 46 -4.74 7.52 8.87
N VAL A 47 -4.03 8.24 8.01
CA VAL A 47 -2.69 7.91 7.55
C VAL A 47 -1.78 9.14 7.66
N PRO A 48 -0.46 8.99 7.83
CA PRO A 48 0.47 10.10 7.73
C PRO A 48 0.34 10.83 6.39
N ALA A 49 0.49 12.16 6.40
CA ALA A 49 0.45 12.94 5.16
C ALA A 49 1.57 12.55 4.19
N LYS A 50 2.71 12.08 4.70
CA LYS A 50 3.85 11.55 3.95
C LYS A 50 4.08 10.10 4.31
N ILE A 51 4.04 9.21 3.34
CA ILE A 51 4.31 7.77 3.51
C ILE A 51 5.75 7.50 3.05
N GLU A 52 6.58 6.97 3.93
CA GLU A 52 7.96 6.56 3.65
C GLU A 52 8.14 5.05 3.75
N THR A 53 7.36 4.39 4.63
CA THR A 53 7.45 2.96 4.87
C THR A 53 6.09 2.29 4.72
N ILE A 54 6.07 1.14 4.05
CA ILE A 54 4.84 0.36 3.84
C ILE A 54 5.05 -1.11 4.19
N VAL A 55 3.98 -1.74 4.67
CA VAL A 55 3.81 -3.18 4.73
C VAL A 55 2.70 -3.57 3.77
N THR A 56 2.87 -4.68 3.07
CA THR A 56 1.90 -5.18 2.08
C THR A 56 1.41 -6.57 2.46
N LEU A 57 0.09 -6.78 2.38
CA LEU A 57 -0.57 -8.04 2.69
C LEU A 57 -1.43 -8.50 1.51
N GLY A 58 -1.50 -9.81 1.31
CA GLY A 58 -2.18 -10.39 0.16
C GLY A 58 -1.42 -10.14 -1.14
N ASN A 59 -2.08 -9.55 -2.12
CA ASN A 59 -1.48 -9.19 -3.42
C ASN A 59 -1.07 -7.71 -3.51
N ALA A 60 -1.03 -6.99 -2.39
CA ALA A 60 -0.73 -5.56 -2.38
C ALA A 60 0.71 -5.25 -2.84
N SER A 61 1.68 -6.16 -2.67
CA SER A 61 3.06 -6.01 -3.17
C SER A 61 3.13 -5.82 -4.69
N ARG A 62 2.28 -6.54 -5.43
CA ARG A 62 2.15 -6.34 -6.88
C ARG A 62 1.63 -4.96 -7.22
N MET A 63 0.59 -4.49 -6.53
CA MET A 63 0.05 -3.15 -6.74
C MET A 63 1.04 -2.07 -6.32
N ALA A 64 1.74 -2.25 -5.19
CA ALA A 64 2.81 -1.37 -4.76
C ALA A 64 3.93 -1.24 -5.83
N THR A 65 4.28 -2.35 -6.50
CA THR A 65 5.22 -2.32 -7.63
C THR A 65 4.71 -1.45 -8.77
N TYR A 66 3.45 -1.61 -9.18
CA TYR A 66 2.86 -0.80 -10.26
C TYR A 66 2.80 0.69 -9.91
N LEU A 67 2.57 1.00 -8.66
CA LEU A 67 2.53 2.35 -8.12
C LEU A 67 3.92 2.97 -7.88
N GLY A 68 5.00 2.21 -8.09
CA GLY A 68 6.37 2.70 -7.87
C GLY A 68 6.75 2.80 -6.39
N LEU A 69 6.17 1.95 -5.54
CA LEU A 69 6.34 1.96 -4.09
C LEU A 69 7.16 0.77 -3.57
N ALA A 70 7.74 -0.03 -4.46
CA ALA A 70 8.43 -1.26 -4.10
C ALA A 70 9.64 -1.05 -3.15
N ASP A 71 10.32 0.09 -3.28
CA ASP A 71 11.45 0.52 -2.45
C ASP A 71 11.04 1.02 -1.05
N LYS A 72 9.75 1.30 -0.84
CA LYS A 72 9.21 1.68 0.47
C LYS A 72 8.77 0.48 1.31
N MET A 73 8.73 -0.71 0.73
CA MET A 73 8.39 -1.93 1.46
C MET A 73 9.50 -2.28 2.46
N ILE A 74 9.13 -2.44 3.73
CA ILE A 74 10.05 -2.79 4.82
C ILE A 74 9.86 -4.21 5.34
N THR A 75 8.86 -4.92 4.81
CA THR A 75 8.65 -6.36 4.97
C THR A 75 8.22 -6.97 3.65
N ALA A 76 8.30 -8.28 3.53
CA ALA A 76 7.82 -9.01 2.36
C ALA A 76 6.94 -10.19 2.78
N THR A 77 6.11 -10.70 1.87
CA THR A 77 5.50 -12.01 2.06
C THR A 77 6.51 -13.11 1.71
N SER A 78 6.30 -14.33 2.17
CA SER A 78 7.16 -15.47 1.79
C SER A 78 7.14 -15.77 0.29
N SER A 79 6.09 -15.32 -0.41
CA SER A 79 5.99 -15.43 -1.87
C SER A 79 6.82 -14.37 -2.59
N ASP A 80 7.00 -13.19 -1.98
CA ASP A 80 7.70 -12.07 -2.58
C ASP A 80 9.23 -12.16 -2.41
N ASN A 81 9.70 -12.73 -1.29
CA ASN A 81 11.14 -12.88 -1.01
C ASN A 81 11.70 -14.27 -1.34
N ASN A 82 10.96 -15.09 -2.09
CA ASN A 82 11.34 -16.45 -2.43
C ASN A 82 12.32 -16.47 -3.61
N ASP A 83 13.42 -17.23 -3.51
CA ASP A 83 14.39 -17.44 -4.58
C ASP A 83 13.79 -18.11 -5.84
N SER A 84 12.73 -18.89 -5.65
CA SER A 84 11.96 -19.49 -6.76
C SER A 84 10.96 -18.49 -7.36
N VAL A 85 11.46 -17.38 -7.87
CA VAL A 85 10.63 -16.27 -8.34
C VAL A 85 9.75 -16.69 -9.52
N VAL A 86 8.45 -16.75 -9.30
CA VAL A 86 7.45 -17.12 -10.31
C VAL A 86 6.61 -15.92 -10.81
N MET A 87 6.67 -14.79 -10.10
CA MET A 87 5.90 -13.59 -10.43
C MET A 87 6.82 -12.51 -11.01
N ALA A 88 6.41 -11.89 -12.11
CA ALA A 88 7.24 -10.87 -12.79
C ALA A 88 7.63 -9.70 -11.88
N TYR A 89 6.70 -9.21 -11.05
CA TYR A 89 6.96 -8.13 -10.10
C TYR A 89 7.93 -8.56 -8.99
N GLY A 90 7.85 -9.81 -8.52
CA GLY A 90 8.77 -10.39 -7.54
C GLY A 90 10.17 -10.55 -8.13
N TYR A 91 10.27 -11.01 -9.38
CA TYR A 91 11.55 -11.09 -10.10
C TYR A 91 12.22 -9.72 -10.23
N TYR A 92 11.44 -8.71 -10.64
CA TYR A 92 11.95 -7.35 -10.81
C TYR A 92 12.46 -6.73 -9.50
N ASN A 93 11.81 -7.02 -8.38
CA ASN A 93 12.13 -6.46 -7.08
C ASN A 93 12.94 -7.41 -6.17
N HIS A 94 13.33 -8.59 -6.65
CA HIS A 94 13.97 -9.63 -5.83
C HIS A 94 15.17 -9.11 -5.03
N ASP A 95 16.04 -8.33 -5.66
CA ASP A 95 17.26 -7.84 -5.01
C ASP A 95 16.99 -6.90 -3.82
N ILE A 96 15.84 -6.22 -3.82
CA ILE A 96 15.46 -5.33 -2.70
C ILE A 96 14.56 -6.03 -1.67
N TRP A 97 13.89 -7.15 -2.02
CA TRP A 97 12.95 -7.80 -1.12
C TRP A 97 13.47 -9.09 -0.47
N LYS A 98 14.46 -9.76 -1.05
CA LYS A 98 14.95 -11.09 -0.61
C LYS A 98 15.41 -11.16 0.84
N ASP A 99 15.91 -10.06 1.39
CA ASP A 99 16.43 -9.96 2.75
C ASP A 99 15.45 -9.28 3.73
N LEU A 100 14.24 -8.89 3.27
CA LEU A 100 13.23 -8.28 4.13
C LEU A 100 12.61 -9.30 5.10
N PRO A 101 12.25 -8.87 6.33
CA PRO A 101 11.52 -9.72 7.27
C PRO A 101 10.20 -10.23 6.67
N VAL A 102 9.87 -11.50 6.92
CA VAL A 102 8.65 -12.11 6.41
C VAL A 102 7.46 -11.79 7.31
N CYS A 103 6.55 -10.95 6.82
CA CYS A 103 5.35 -10.53 7.55
C CYS A 103 4.12 -11.44 7.34
N SER A 104 4.13 -12.30 6.31
CA SER A 104 3.00 -13.16 5.96
C SER A 104 3.47 -14.37 5.16
N SER A 105 2.76 -15.50 5.31
CA SER A 105 2.98 -16.69 4.48
C SER A 105 2.42 -16.55 3.06
N GLY A 106 1.70 -15.47 2.74
CA GLY A 106 1.16 -15.17 1.40
C GLY A 106 -0.37 -15.03 1.36
N GLY A 107 -1.03 -15.63 0.40
CA GLY A 107 -2.33 -15.23 -0.10
C GLY A 107 -3.60 -15.41 0.76
N TYR A 108 -3.55 -15.80 2.06
CA TYR A 108 -4.78 -16.19 2.79
C TYR A 108 -4.97 -15.57 4.17
N GLY A 109 -4.33 -14.44 4.44
CA GLY A 109 -4.54 -13.73 5.70
C GLY A 109 -3.75 -14.30 6.88
N GLU A 110 -2.89 -15.28 6.67
CA GLU A 110 -1.93 -15.71 7.67
C GLU A 110 -0.80 -14.70 7.77
N ILE A 111 -0.73 -14.00 8.88
CA ILE A 111 0.27 -12.96 9.13
C ILE A 111 1.20 -13.36 10.27
N ASN A 112 2.35 -12.69 10.32
CA ASN A 112 3.23 -12.67 11.49
C ASN A 112 3.07 -11.31 12.19
N PRO A 113 2.18 -11.20 13.18
CA PRO A 113 1.85 -9.91 13.80
C PRO A 113 3.06 -9.23 14.43
N GLU A 114 3.95 -10.01 15.06
CA GLU A 114 5.15 -9.47 15.73
C GLU A 114 6.05 -8.75 14.73
N VAL A 115 6.27 -9.32 13.54
CA VAL A 115 7.07 -8.70 12.49
C VAL A 115 6.45 -7.39 12.00
N ILE A 116 5.11 -7.34 11.86
CA ILE A 116 4.41 -6.13 11.42
C ILE A 116 4.47 -5.04 12.48
N ILE A 117 4.29 -5.41 13.76
CA ILE A 117 4.34 -4.48 14.89
C ILE A 117 5.75 -3.91 15.05
N ASP A 118 6.77 -4.77 15.00
CA ASP A 118 8.18 -4.36 15.15
C ASP A 118 8.66 -3.48 13.97
N ALA A 119 8.10 -3.70 12.79
CA ALA A 119 8.43 -2.90 11.61
C ALA A 119 7.88 -1.47 11.68
N ASP A 120 6.81 -1.25 12.44
CA ASP A 120 6.12 0.04 12.64
C ASP A 120 5.97 0.89 11.36
N PRO A 121 5.29 0.38 10.31
CA PRO A 121 5.16 1.07 9.04
C PRO A 121 4.25 2.30 9.14
N ASP A 122 4.44 3.27 8.24
CA ASP A 122 3.52 4.40 8.09
C ASP A 122 2.12 3.94 7.68
N VAL A 123 2.05 2.95 6.78
CA VAL A 123 0.78 2.38 6.32
C VAL A 123 0.92 0.88 6.01
N ILE A 124 -0.16 0.15 6.24
CA ILE A 124 -0.31 -1.25 5.85
C ILE A 124 -1.35 -1.32 4.73
N LEU A 125 -0.94 -1.80 3.56
CA LEU A 125 -1.81 -2.00 2.40
C LEU A 125 -2.27 -3.47 2.35
N CYS A 126 -3.57 -3.70 2.19
CA CYS A 126 -4.15 -5.03 2.28
C CYS A 126 -5.19 -5.28 1.18
N THR A 127 -5.13 -6.43 0.50
CA THR A 127 -6.10 -6.79 -0.56
C THR A 127 -7.12 -7.84 -0.13
N PHE A 128 -7.26 -8.10 1.16
CA PHE A 128 -8.22 -9.05 1.68
C PHE A 128 -9.60 -8.43 1.90
N GLU A 129 -10.60 -9.31 2.02
CA GLU A 129 -11.97 -8.97 2.34
C GLU A 129 -12.14 -8.58 3.82
N GLU A 130 -13.29 -7.99 4.15
CA GLU A 130 -13.56 -7.34 5.44
C GLU A 130 -13.34 -8.25 6.65
N ASP A 131 -13.76 -9.51 6.59
CA ASP A 131 -13.62 -10.48 7.68
C ASP A 131 -12.15 -10.80 8.01
N ILE A 132 -11.34 -10.96 6.98
CA ILE A 132 -9.89 -11.20 7.13
C ILE A 132 -9.21 -9.92 7.64
N VAL A 133 -9.58 -8.77 7.11
CA VAL A 133 -9.06 -7.46 7.53
C VAL A 133 -9.33 -7.21 9.01
N ALA A 134 -10.57 -7.47 9.48
CA ALA A 134 -10.93 -7.30 10.89
C ALA A 134 -10.07 -8.17 11.82
N ASN A 135 -9.83 -9.42 11.43
CA ASN A 135 -8.96 -10.34 12.18
C ASN A 135 -7.49 -9.87 12.21
N ILE A 136 -6.98 -9.34 11.09
CA ILE A 136 -5.62 -8.78 11.02
C ILE A 136 -5.51 -7.57 11.96
N GLU A 137 -6.45 -6.63 11.88
CA GLU A 137 -6.46 -5.43 12.73
C GLU A 137 -6.52 -5.76 14.23
N GLU A 138 -7.28 -6.81 14.61
CA GLU A 138 -7.32 -7.29 15.98
C GLU A 138 -5.95 -7.81 16.45
N GLN A 139 -5.24 -8.56 15.59
CA GLN A 139 -3.93 -9.12 15.93
C GLN A 139 -2.82 -8.07 16.05
N ILE A 140 -2.83 -7.04 15.20
CA ILE A 140 -1.76 -6.02 15.18
C ILE A 140 -2.11 -4.75 15.96
N GLY A 141 -3.36 -4.60 16.39
CA GLY A 141 -3.81 -3.45 17.19
C GLY A 141 -3.86 -2.12 16.44
N ARG A 142 -3.84 -2.13 15.09
CA ARG A 142 -3.91 -0.92 14.25
C ARG A 142 -4.71 -1.14 12.98
N LYS A 143 -5.17 -0.03 12.38
CA LYS A 143 -5.91 -0.06 11.13
C LYS A 143 -5.01 -0.33 9.93
N VAL A 144 -5.58 -0.99 8.91
CA VAL A 144 -4.97 -1.20 7.61
C VAL A 144 -5.80 -0.51 6.52
N VAL A 145 -5.18 -0.04 5.46
CA VAL A 145 -5.87 0.42 4.26
C VAL A 145 -6.20 -0.79 3.42
N ALA A 146 -7.45 -1.19 3.43
CA ALA A 146 -7.94 -2.34 2.70
C ALA A 146 -8.49 -1.94 1.32
N ALA A 147 -8.13 -2.70 0.30
CA ALA A 147 -8.70 -2.57 -1.02
C ALA A 147 -8.77 -3.97 -1.67
N PRO A 148 -9.87 -4.71 -1.46
CA PRO A 148 -10.10 -5.97 -2.16
C PRO A 148 -9.94 -5.77 -3.67
N GLN A 149 -9.04 -6.56 -4.26
CA GLN A 149 -8.69 -6.34 -5.67
C GLN A 149 -9.74 -6.86 -6.66
N GLY A 150 -10.69 -7.67 -6.19
CA GLY A 150 -11.74 -8.26 -7.01
C GLY A 150 -11.23 -9.00 -8.25
N THR A 151 -11.92 -8.82 -9.36
CA THR A 151 -11.58 -9.45 -10.64
C THR A 151 -10.46 -8.68 -11.35
N LEU A 152 -9.43 -9.39 -11.82
CA LEU A 152 -8.33 -8.78 -12.58
C LEU A 152 -8.85 -7.99 -13.78
N PHE A 153 -8.35 -6.76 -13.90
CA PHE A 153 -8.66 -5.81 -14.98
C PHE A 153 -10.11 -5.30 -15.02
N ALA A 154 -10.90 -5.58 -13.99
CA ALA A 154 -12.24 -5.00 -13.82
C ALA A 154 -12.19 -3.70 -12.99
N GLU A 155 -13.35 -3.08 -12.81
CA GLU A 155 -13.47 -1.79 -12.11
C GLU A 155 -13.01 -1.85 -10.65
N ASP A 156 -13.28 -2.95 -9.95
CA ASP A 156 -12.84 -3.20 -8.58
C ASP A 156 -11.30 -3.26 -8.46
N TYR A 157 -10.62 -3.83 -9.47
CA TYR A 157 -9.16 -3.81 -9.54
C TYR A 157 -8.60 -2.40 -9.73
N GLU A 158 -9.22 -1.60 -10.60
CA GLU A 158 -8.85 -0.19 -10.78
C GLU A 158 -9.09 0.61 -9.51
N GLN A 159 -10.23 0.37 -8.85
CA GLN A 159 -10.54 1.03 -7.58
C GLN A 159 -9.50 0.71 -6.49
N ALA A 160 -9.02 -0.53 -6.41
CA ALA A 160 -7.97 -0.89 -5.47
C ALA A 160 -6.66 -0.14 -5.76
N LEU A 161 -6.29 0.05 -7.04
CA LEU A 161 -5.15 0.89 -7.42
C LEU A 161 -5.33 2.35 -7.01
N ARG A 162 -6.54 2.92 -7.18
CA ARG A 162 -6.86 4.29 -6.75
C ARG A 162 -6.75 4.46 -5.24
N VAL A 163 -7.31 3.53 -4.48
CA VAL A 163 -7.25 3.55 -3.00
C VAL A 163 -5.81 3.54 -2.51
N PHE A 164 -4.98 2.63 -3.02
CA PHE A 164 -3.57 2.58 -2.63
C PHE A 164 -2.77 3.78 -3.14
N GLY A 165 -3.09 4.26 -4.34
CA GLY A 165 -2.50 5.48 -4.91
C GLY A 165 -2.81 6.70 -4.05
N ASP A 166 -4.05 6.86 -3.62
CA ASP A 166 -4.45 7.93 -2.70
C ASP A 166 -3.77 7.74 -1.34
N ALA A 167 -3.86 6.57 -0.72
CA ALA A 167 -3.26 6.30 0.58
C ALA A 167 -1.75 6.59 0.63
N CYS A 168 -1.03 6.39 -0.47
CA CYS A 168 0.41 6.62 -0.55
C CYS A 168 0.81 7.94 -1.23
N GLY A 169 -0.15 8.80 -1.60
CA GLY A 169 0.12 10.09 -2.25
C GLY A 169 0.67 9.99 -3.67
N VAL A 170 0.30 8.92 -4.40
CA VAL A 170 0.74 8.64 -5.78
C VAL A 170 -0.44 8.43 -6.74
N SER A 171 -1.52 9.18 -6.55
CA SER A 171 -2.77 9.07 -7.33
C SER A 171 -2.54 9.25 -8.84
N ASP A 172 -1.67 10.19 -9.25
CA ASP A 172 -1.33 10.38 -10.66
C ASP A 172 -0.72 9.12 -11.28
N ARG A 173 0.11 8.41 -10.50
CA ARG A 173 0.69 7.15 -10.95
C ARG A 173 -0.37 6.05 -11.05
N ALA A 174 -1.32 5.99 -10.12
CA ALA A 174 -2.42 5.04 -10.16
C ALA A 174 -3.25 5.23 -11.43
N GLU A 175 -3.66 6.47 -11.75
CA GLU A 175 -4.41 6.76 -12.98
C GLU A 175 -3.60 6.45 -14.25
N ALA A 176 -2.29 6.70 -14.26
CA ALA A 176 -1.44 6.33 -15.39
C ALA A 176 -1.37 4.81 -15.60
N VAL A 177 -1.31 4.02 -14.52
CA VAL A 177 -1.34 2.55 -14.59
C VAL A 177 -2.69 2.06 -15.10
N ILE A 178 -3.79 2.62 -14.60
CA ILE A 178 -5.14 2.29 -15.02
C ILE A 178 -5.32 2.60 -16.51
N ALA A 179 -4.91 3.79 -16.96
CA ALA A 179 -4.98 4.17 -18.37
C ALA A 179 -4.20 3.21 -19.26
N PHE A 180 -3.01 2.79 -18.84
CA PHE A 180 -2.22 1.79 -19.56
C PHE A 180 -2.93 0.43 -19.65
N ILE A 181 -3.55 -0.04 -18.55
CA ILE A 181 -4.33 -1.29 -18.55
C ILE A 181 -5.50 -1.18 -19.52
N GLN A 182 -6.25 -0.08 -19.47
CA GLN A 182 -7.40 0.15 -20.35
C GLN A 182 -6.99 0.23 -21.82
N GLU A 183 -5.86 0.87 -22.13
CA GLU A 183 -5.32 0.91 -23.51
C GLU A 183 -4.97 -0.50 -24.00
N CYS A 184 -4.32 -1.31 -23.18
CA CYS A 184 -4.00 -2.70 -23.52
C CYS A 184 -5.28 -3.53 -23.76
N LEU A 185 -6.29 -3.38 -22.90
CA LEU A 185 -7.57 -4.08 -23.05
C LEU A 185 -8.29 -3.67 -24.33
N ALA A 186 -8.32 -2.36 -24.63
CA ALA A 186 -8.93 -1.84 -25.85
C ALA A 186 -8.21 -2.33 -27.14
N ASP A 187 -6.88 -2.40 -27.11
CA ASP A 187 -6.09 -2.95 -28.23
C ASP A 187 -6.39 -4.44 -28.45
N LEU A 188 -6.44 -5.24 -27.37
CA LEU A 188 -6.77 -6.67 -27.43
C LEU A 188 -8.20 -6.89 -27.94
N ASP A 189 -9.16 -6.13 -27.44
CA ASP A 189 -10.54 -6.20 -27.91
C ASP A 189 -10.65 -5.79 -29.38
N GLY A 190 -10.01 -4.70 -29.78
CA GLY A 190 -10.00 -4.23 -31.17
C GLY A 190 -9.47 -5.27 -32.16
N ARG A 191 -8.54 -6.12 -31.72
CA ARG A 191 -7.99 -7.22 -32.56
C ARG A 191 -8.87 -8.46 -32.59
N THR A 192 -9.71 -8.70 -31.59
CA THR A 192 -10.36 -9.99 -31.37
C THR A 192 -11.88 -9.96 -31.37
N SER A 193 -12.52 -8.82 -31.04
CA SER A 193 -13.99 -8.70 -30.96
C SER A 193 -14.71 -8.95 -32.29
N GLY A 194 -14.05 -8.67 -33.42
CA GLY A 194 -14.61 -8.92 -34.75
C GLY A 194 -14.58 -10.39 -35.21
N ILE A 195 -13.97 -11.29 -34.44
CA ILE A 195 -13.90 -12.71 -34.78
C ILE A 195 -15.25 -13.36 -34.51
N ALA A 196 -15.83 -14.00 -35.54
CA ALA A 196 -17.11 -14.70 -35.39
C ALA A 196 -17.00 -15.82 -34.34
N ASP A 197 -18.06 -16.06 -33.59
CA ASP A 197 -18.05 -17.07 -32.51
C ASP A 197 -17.68 -18.47 -33.00
N ALA A 198 -18.01 -18.81 -34.24
CA ALA A 198 -17.64 -20.10 -34.84
C ALA A 198 -16.12 -20.25 -35.00
N ASP A 199 -15.43 -19.13 -35.23
CA ASP A 199 -14.01 -19.08 -35.53
C ASP A 199 -13.14 -18.79 -34.29
N LYS A 200 -13.75 -18.41 -33.16
CA LYS A 200 -13.02 -18.17 -31.92
C LYS A 200 -12.37 -19.46 -31.41
N PRO A 201 -11.07 -19.42 -31.04
CA PRO A 201 -10.42 -20.57 -30.42
C PRO A 201 -11.06 -20.91 -29.06
N THR A 202 -11.16 -22.19 -28.77
CA THR A 202 -11.50 -22.66 -27.41
C THR A 202 -10.26 -22.71 -26.54
N ALA A 203 -10.39 -22.32 -25.28
CA ALA A 203 -9.31 -22.27 -24.33
C ALA A 203 -9.70 -22.96 -23.01
N LEU A 204 -8.71 -23.60 -22.39
CA LEU A 204 -8.82 -24.24 -21.08
C LEU A 204 -7.59 -23.92 -20.26
N CYS A 205 -7.75 -23.34 -19.09
CA CYS A 205 -6.68 -23.22 -18.10
C CYS A 205 -6.76 -24.43 -17.16
N ALA A 206 -5.85 -25.39 -17.36
CA ALA A 206 -5.77 -26.62 -16.56
C ALA A 206 -4.48 -26.65 -15.73
N ALA A 207 -4.37 -27.65 -14.85
CA ALA A 207 -3.27 -27.81 -13.90
C ALA A 207 -3.11 -26.62 -12.94
N ALA A 208 -4.20 -25.89 -12.66
CA ALA A 208 -4.21 -24.81 -11.70
C ALA A 208 -3.87 -25.34 -10.31
N THR A 209 -2.94 -24.65 -9.62
CA THR A 209 -2.45 -25.03 -8.28
C THR A 209 -2.98 -24.12 -7.18
N PHE A 210 -3.93 -23.25 -7.50
CA PHE A 210 -4.55 -22.35 -6.54
C PHE A 210 -5.20 -23.15 -5.38
N ARG A 211 -4.83 -22.83 -4.14
CA ARG A 211 -5.24 -23.56 -2.92
C ARG A 211 -4.81 -25.04 -2.89
N GLY A 212 -3.67 -25.36 -3.48
CA GLY A 212 -3.07 -26.69 -3.46
C GLY A 212 -2.97 -27.34 -4.82
N GLY A 213 -2.29 -28.48 -4.87
CA GLY A 213 -2.12 -29.26 -6.11
C GLY A 213 -3.37 -30.03 -6.46
N HIS A 214 -3.99 -29.72 -7.59
CA HIS A 214 -5.18 -30.43 -8.12
C HIS A 214 -4.84 -31.31 -9.33
N GLY A 215 -3.56 -31.42 -9.68
CA GLY A 215 -3.11 -32.14 -10.87
C GLY A 215 -3.70 -31.53 -12.15
N ILE A 216 -3.73 -32.32 -13.21
CA ILE A 216 -4.27 -31.87 -14.50
C ILE A 216 -5.78 -31.59 -14.46
N ALA A 217 -6.48 -32.14 -13.47
CA ALA A 217 -7.92 -31.92 -13.27
C ALA A 217 -8.26 -30.58 -12.60
N GLY A 218 -7.25 -29.87 -12.05
CA GLY A 218 -7.43 -28.52 -11.54
C GLY A 218 -7.69 -27.54 -12.69
N VAL A 219 -8.92 -27.02 -12.75
CA VAL A 219 -9.36 -26.11 -13.81
C VAL A 219 -9.59 -24.73 -13.22
N TYR A 220 -9.03 -23.71 -13.85
CA TYR A 220 -9.30 -22.31 -13.52
C TYR A 220 -10.44 -21.81 -14.40
N ALA A 221 -11.63 -21.75 -13.83
CA ALA A 221 -12.83 -21.31 -14.53
C ALA A 221 -12.93 -19.78 -14.62
N ASN A 222 -13.64 -19.29 -15.62
CA ASN A 222 -13.83 -17.85 -15.87
C ASN A 222 -12.48 -17.08 -15.89
N ASN A 223 -11.51 -17.62 -16.61
CA ASN A 223 -10.19 -17.02 -16.65
C ASN A 223 -10.22 -15.64 -17.31
N ALA A 224 -9.85 -14.59 -16.56
CA ALA A 224 -9.89 -13.20 -17.02
C ALA A 224 -9.06 -12.99 -18.31
N VAL A 225 -7.93 -13.70 -18.47
CA VAL A 225 -7.10 -13.60 -19.66
C VAL A 225 -7.84 -14.07 -20.91
N PHE A 226 -8.69 -15.09 -20.83
CA PHE A 226 -9.49 -15.56 -21.97
C PHE A 226 -10.55 -14.54 -22.36
N ALA A 227 -11.16 -13.88 -21.37
CA ALA A 227 -12.10 -12.80 -21.61
C ALA A 227 -11.46 -11.60 -22.32
N THR A 228 -10.24 -11.22 -21.96
CA THR A 228 -9.55 -10.06 -22.58
C THR A 228 -9.19 -10.26 -24.05
N VAL A 229 -9.11 -11.49 -24.52
CA VAL A 229 -8.82 -11.83 -25.92
C VAL A 229 -10.03 -12.46 -26.65
N ASN A 230 -11.23 -12.35 -26.07
CA ASN A 230 -12.46 -12.88 -26.63
C ASN A 230 -12.40 -14.38 -26.99
N ALA A 231 -11.55 -15.17 -26.31
CA ALA A 231 -11.48 -16.62 -26.49
C ALA A 231 -12.68 -17.32 -25.82
N LYS A 232 -13.03 -18.51 -26.32
CA LYS A 232 -14.07 -19.34 -25.68
C LYS A 232 -13.45 -20.12 -24.53
N ASP A 233 -13.76 -19.71 -23.31
CA ASP A 233 -13.44 -20.50 -22.12
C ASP A 233 -14.41 -21.70 -22.05
N VAL A 234 -13.87 -22.90 -22.21
CA VAL A 234 -14.70 -24.12 -22.20
C VAL A 234 -15.26 -24.46 -20.81
N THR A 235 -14.87 -23.73 -19.79
CA THR A 235 -15.37 -23.93 -18.41
C THR A 235 -16.66 -23.15 -18.13
N ILE A 236 -17.00 -22.16 -18.97
CA ILE A 236 -18.24 -21.38 -18.79
C ILE A 236 -19.45 -22.30 -18.97
N GLY A 237 -20.29 -22.34 -17.94
CA GLY A 237 -21.51 -23.15 -17.92
C GLY A 237 -21.34 -24.53 -17.29
N TYR A 238 -20.16 -24.90 -16.79
CA TYR A 238 -19.91 -26.14 -16.06
C TYR A 238 -19.77 -25.96 -14.53
N ILE A 239 -19.97 -24.72 -14.03
CA ILE A 239 -19.84 -24.37 -12.61
C ILE A 239 -21.13 -23.73 -12.15
#